data_ad98c0087a1a3f842707d0011d3154ba
#
_entry.id   ad98c0087a1a3f842707d0011d3154ba
#
_cell.length_a   1.000
_cell.length_b   1.000
_cell.length_c   1.000
_cell.angle_alpha   90.00
_cell.angle_beta   90.00
_cell.angle_gamma   90.00
#
_symmetry.space_group_name_H-M   'P 1'
#
loop_
_entity.id
_entity.type
_entity.pdbx_description
1 polymer ?
#
loop_
_entity_poly.entity_id
_entity_poly.type
_entity_poly.pdbx_seq_one_letter_code
_entity_poly.pdbx_strand_id
1 'polypeptide(L)'
;MAGGFLQEEKQYETVIGLEVHVELATKTKIFCGCSTAFGGEANTHTCPVCTGMPGSLPVLNRQVLEHAVAVGIATGCNITRYCKFDRKNYFYPDNPQNYQISQLYLPVCRDGRVEIETETGKKFVGIHEIHMEEDAGKLIHDEWNDCSLVDFNRSGVPLIEIVSEPDMRSADEVIACLEKLRMIIQYLGASDCKLQEGSMRADVNLSVRKAGAKEYGTRTEMKNLNSFKAIKRAIEGERERQIDLLESGEKVVQETRRWDDVKGESYAMRNKEDAQDYRYFPDPDLVPVVIDEAFLERIREKQPEFREEKMVRYKEEFDIPDYDIEIITGSKHMADIFEATVALGSQPKKVSNWLMVETLRLLKENNMDPEDICFSPENLAKLIALTDAKAVNSSVAKEVFEVMFKEDIDPESYVEEKGLKTVNDEGSLKKAVEEIIAANPQSVEDYRKGKEKAIGFLVGQTMKAMKGKADPGMVNRLLKELL
;
A
#
# COMPACT_ATOMS: atom_id res chain seq x y z
N MET A 1 29.24 -25.46 -9.53
CA MET A 1 27.82 -25.33 -9.86
C MET A 1 27.37 -23.86 -10.08
N ALA A 2 28.06 -22.85 -9.55
CA ALA A 2 27.73 -21.44 -9.81
C ALA A 2 28.05 -20.91 -11.23
N GLY A 3 28.94 -21.60 -11.97
CA GLY A 3 29.31 -21.16 -13.32
C GLY A 3 28.33 -21.59 -14.43
N GLY A 4 27.47 -22.57 -14.18
CA GLY A 4 26.43 -23.01 -15.11
C GLY A 4 25.27 -22.01 -15.18
N PHE A 5 24.79 -21.54 -14.03
CA PHE A 5 23.69 -20.58 -13.94
C PHE A 5 23.97 -19.24 -14.65
N LEU A 6 25.20 -18.72 -14.54
CA LEU A 6 25.60 -17.46 -15.19
C LEU A 6 25.76 -17.59 -16.73
N GLN A 7 25.92 -18.80 -17.28
CA GLN A 7 25.93 -19.03 -18.72
C GLN A 7 24.53 -19.20 -19.31
N GLU A 8 23.62 -19.82 -18.58
CA GLU A 8 22.19 -19.98 -18.94
C GLU A 8 21.45 -18.64 -18.98
N GLU A 9 21.69 -17.73 -18.05
CA GLU A 9 21.12 -16.37 -18.05
C GLU A 9 21.47 -15.57 -19.32
N LYS A 10 22.60 -15.81 -19.93
CA LYS A 10 23.02 -15.15 -21.19
C LYS A 10 22.40 -15.75 -22.45
N GLN A 11 21.81 -16.94 -22.36
CA GLN A 11 21.30 -17.68 -23.51
C GLN A 11 19.81 -17.39 -23.76
N TYR A 12 19.04 -17.05 -22.71
CA TYR A 12 17.62 -16.80 -22.77
C TYR A 12 17.25 -15.42 -22.24
N GLU A 13 16.24 -14.80 -22.86
CA GLU A 13 15.62 -13.55 -22.44
C GLU A 13 14.19 -13.81 -22.03
N THR A 14 13.80 -13.32 -20.86
CA THR A 14 12.42 -13.33 -20.39
C THR A 14 11.70 -12.10 -20.92
N VAL A 15 10.45 -12.26 -21.33
CA VAL A 15 9.57 -11.17 -21.78
C VAL A 15 8.32 -11.22 -20.94
N ILE A 16 8.02 -10.10 -20.25
CA ILE A 16 6.96 -10.04 -19.26
C ILE A 16 6.08 -8.83 -19.53
N GLY A 17 4.76 -9.06 -19.53
CA GLY A 17 3.70 -8.07 -19.46
C GLY A 17 2.82 -8.29 -18.25
N LEU A 18 2.11 -7.26 -17.81
CA LEU A 18 1.21 -7.28 -16.66
C LEU A 18 -0.21 -6.91 -17.07
N GLU A 19 -1.18 -7.54 -16.41
CA GLU A 19 -2.56 -7.09 -16.31
C GLU A 19 -2.82 -6.78 -14.83
N VAL A 20 -3.05 -5.51 -14.50
CA VAL A 20 -3.20 -5.04 -13.11
C VAL A 20 -4.61 -4.54 -12.91
N HIS A 21 -5.37 -5.25 -12.09
CA HIS A 21 -6.74 -4.86 -11.70
C HIS A 21 -6.70 -4.09 -10.40
N VAL A 22 -7.40 -2.97 -10.35
CA VAL A 22 -7.45 -2.09 -9.17
C VAL A 22 -8.90 -1.73 -8.87
N GLU A 23 -9.37 -2.09 -7.68
CA GLU A 23 -10.66 -1.63 -7.16
C GLU A 23 -10.57 -0.15 -6.81
N LEU A 24 -11.51 0.66 -7.34
CA LEU A 24 -11.50 2.10 -7.12
C LEU A 24 -12.23 2.49 -5.84
N ALA A 25 -11.64 3.44 -5.11
CA ALA A 25 -12.12 3.97 -3.85
C ALA A 25 -13.35 4.88 -4.03
N THR A 26 -14.47 4.32 -4.48
CA THR A 26 -15.75 5.00 -4.59
C THR A 26 -16.71 4.54 -3.50
N LYS A 27 -17.66 5.38 -3.10
CA LYS A 27 -18.67 5.02 -2.10
C LYS A 27 -19.73 4.07 -2.64
N THR A 28 -19.93 4.08 -3.95
CA THR A 28 -20.94 3.28 -4.63
C THR A 28 -20.35 2.53 -5.82
N LYS A 29 -20.99 1.45 -6.19
CA LYS A 29 -20.60 0.59 -7.33
C LYS A 29 -20.59 1.35 -8.64
N ILE A 30 -19.98 0.73 -9.67
CA ILE A 30 -19.78 1.39 -10.98
C ILE A 30 -21.09 1.76 -11.68
N PHE A 31 -22.13 0.92 -11.57
CA PHE A 31 -23.38 1.11 -12.31
C PHE A 31 -24.64 1.21 -11.42
N CYS A 32 -24.49 1.25 -10.09
CA CYS A 32 -25.60 1.39 -9.15
C CYS A 32 -25.20 2.10 -7.85
N GLY A 33 -26.17 2.34 -6.98
CA GLY A 33 -25.97 3.03 -5.70
C GLY A 33 -25.60 2.13 -4.51
N CYS A 34 -25.33 0.83 -4.71
CA CYS A 34 -24.94 -0.06 -3.62
C CYS A 34 -23.53 0.29 -3.10
N SER A 35 -23.33 0.03 -1.80
CA SER A 35 -22.03 0.26 -1.13
C SER A 35 -20.93 -0.60 -1.71
N THR A 36 -19.72 -0.06 -1.77
CA THR A 36 -18.46 -0.76 -2.09
C THR A 36 -17.70 -1.19 -0.83
N ALA A 37 -18.22 -0.92 0.37
CA ALA A 37 -17.53 -1.19 1.62
C ALA A 37 -17.20 -2.68 1.75
N PHE A 38 -15.94 -2.96 2.09
CA PHE A 38 -15.43 -4.33 2.34
C PHE A 38 -15.97 -4.89 3.67
N GLY A 39 -16.13 -6.22 3.75
CA GLY A 39 -16.44 -6.93 5.00
C GLY A 39 -17.89 -6.88 5.46
N GLY A 40 -18.84 -6.45 4.61
CA GLY A 40 -20.27 -6.54 4.89
C GLY A 40 -20.77 -7.99 4.93
N GLU A 41 -21.91 -8.23 5.61
CA GLU A 41 -22.61 -9.51 5.57
C GLU A 41 -22.94 -9.88 4.12
N ALA A 42 -22.80 -11.16 3.77
CA ALA A 42 -22.96 -11.65 2.40
C ALA A 42 -24.31 -11.22 1.79
N ASN A 43 -24.26 -10.74 0.55
CA ASN A 43 -25.42 -10.31 -0.23
C ASN A 43 -26.25 -9.15 0.38
N THR A 44 -25.67 -8.32 1.26
CA THR A 44 -26.34 -7.14 1.82
C THR A 44 -26.09 -5.87 1.01
N HIS A 45 -25.01 -5.80 0.23
CA HIS A 45 -24.67 -4.68 -0.65
C HIS A 45 -25.10 -4.97 -2.10
N THR A 46 -26.36 -5.32 -2.29
CA THR A 46 -26.89 -5.74 -3.58
C THR A 46 -28.19 -5.02 -3.95
N CYS A 47 -28.48 -4.90 -5.24
CA CYS A 47 -29.71 -4.39 -5.79
C CYS A 47 -30.02 -5.05 -7.13
N PRO A 48 -31.20 -4.86 -7.74
CA PRO A 48 -31.54 -5.43 -9.04
C PRO A 48 -30.52 -5.18 -10.16
N VAL A 49 -29.81 -4.05 -10.12
CA VAL A 49 -28.79 -3.73 -11.16
C VAL A 49 -27.57 -4.63 -11.00
N CYS A 50 -26.90 -4.64 -9.86
CA CYS A 50 -25.67 -5.41 -9.67
C CYS A 50 -25.90 -6.93 -9.52
N THR A 51 -27.16 -7.38 -9.42
CA THR A 51 -27.53 -8.80 -9.49
C THR A 51 -28.11 -9.19 -10.85
N GLY A 52 -28.07 -8.31 -11.85
CA GLY A 52 -28.47 -8.61 -13.22
C GLY A 52 -29.96 -8.94 -13.40
N MET A 53 -30.84 -8.37 -12.58
CA MET A 53 -32.27 -8.65 -12.68
C MET A 53 -32.87 -8.08 -13.98
N PRO A 54 -33.77 -8.81 -14.64
CA PRO A 54 -34.41 -8.35 -15.87
C PRO A 54 -35.08 -6.98 -15.72
N GLY A 55 -34.81 -6.06 -16.65
CA GLY A 55 -35.40 -4.72 -16.69
C GLY A 55 -34.65 -3.67 -15.88
N SER A 56 -33.56 -4.04 -15.17
CA SER A 56 -32.67 -3.08 -14.54
C SER A 56 -31.69 -2.49 -15.56
N LEU A 57 -31.36 -1.18 -15.41
CA LEU A 57 -30.46 -0.48 -16.30
C LEU A 57 -29.25 0.07 -15.54
N PRO A 58 -28.03 -0.08 -16.07
CA PRO A 58 -26.81 0.47 -15.49
C PRO A 58 -26.75 1.99 -15.67
N VAL A 59 -26.16 2.70 -14.69
CA VAL A 59 -25.84 4.14 -14.78
C VAL A 59 -24.43 4.35 -14.27
N LEU A 60 -23.55 4.86 -15.13
CA LEU A 60 -22.13 5.05 -14.80
C LEU A 60 -21.94 6.01 -13.62
N ASN A 61 -21.20 5.56 -12.63
CA ASN A 61 -20.70 6.38 -11.54
C ASN A 61 -19.62 7.35 -12.05
N ARG A 62 -19.88 8.64 -11.94
CA ARG A 62 -18.97 9.70 -12.41
C ARG A 62 -17.60 9.64 -11.74
N GLN A 63 -17.51 9.28 -10.45
CA GLN A 63 -16.25 9.21 -9.72
C GLN A 63 -15.33 8.12 -10.28
N VAL A 64 -15.89 7.03 -10.80
CA VAL A 64 -15.10 5.98 -11.48
C VAL A 64 -14.40 6.54 -12.70
N LEU A 65 -15.10 7.31 -13.52
CA LEU A 65 -14.50 8.00 -14.68
C LEU A 65 -13.43 9.01 -14.26
N GLU A 66 -13.69 9.78 -13.19
CA GLU A 66 -12.73 10.76 -12.67
C GLU A 66 -11.44 10.07 -12.19
N HIS A 67 -11.54 8.95 -11.46
CA HIS A 67 -10.38 8.17 -11.03
C HIS A 67 -9.62 7.53 -12.21
N ALA A 68 -10.33 6.90 -13.15
CA ALA A 68 -9.71 6.28 -14.31
C ALA A 68 -8.91 7.30 -15.16
N VAL A 69 -9.50 8.47 -15.41
CA VAL A 69 -8.84 9.55 -16.14
C VAL A 69 -7.66 10.13 -15.34
N ALA A 70 -7.80 10.26 -14.01
CA ALA A 70 -6.71 10.75 -13.17
C ALA A 70 -5.49 9.81 -13.21
N VAL A 71 -5.72 8.50 -13.14
CA VAL A 71 -4.65 7.48 -13.31
C VAL A 71 -4.04 7.58 -14.70
N GLY A 72 -4.85 7.72 -15.75
CA GLY A 72 -4.38 7.88 -17.12
C GLY A 72 -3.50 9.12 -17.30
N ILE A 73 -3.87 10.26 -16.73
CA ILE A 73 -3.05 11.49 -16.76
C ILE A 73 -1.73 11.28 -16.04
N ALA A 74 -1.75 10.70 -14.84
CA ALA A 74 -0.57 10.45 -14.01
C ALA A 74 0.42 9.47 -14.65
N THR A 75 -0.07 8.55 -15.48
CA THR A 75 0.75 7.59 -16.24
C THR A 75 1.05 8.04 -17.68
N GLY A 76 0.74 9.29 -18.01
CA GLY A 76 1.04 9.88 -19.31
C GLY A 76 0.27 9.27 -20.49
N CYS A 77 -0.89 8.67 -20.23
CA CYS A 77 -1.73 8.09 -21.27
C CYS A 77 -2.43 9.15 -22.13
N ASN A 78 -2.72 8.79 -23.37
CA ASN A 78 -3.67 9.47 -24.21
C ASN A 78 -5.10 9.16 -23.74
N ILE A 79 -5.88 10.18 -23.39
CA ILE A 79 -7.26 10.02 -22.92
C ILE A 79 -8.20 9.93 -24.13
N THR A 80 -8.96 8.86 -24.22
CA THR A 80 -9.97 8.64 -25.26
C THR A 80 -11.15 9.58 -25.05
N ARG A 81 -11.32 10.57 -25.94
CA ARG A 81 -12.36 11.61 -25.82
C ARG A 81 -13.79 11.09 -25.99
N TYR A 82 -13.93 9.98 -26.66
CA TYR A 82 -15.20 9.30 -26.88
C TYR A 82 -14.99 7.81 -26.62
N CYS A 83 -15.38 7.34 -25.45
CA CYS A 83 -15.25 5.93 -25.08
C CYS A 83 -16.61 5.27 -24.88
N LYS A 84 -16.63 3.96 -24.98
CA LYS A 84 -17.83 3.11 -24.84
C LYS A 84 -17.53 1.95 -23.92
N PHE A 85 -18.59 1.43 -23.35
CA PHE A 85 -18.58 0.13 -22.72
C PHE A 85 -18.99 -0.96 -23.68
N ASP A 86 -18.41 -2.14 -23.48
CA ASP A 86 -18.68 -3.36 -24.23
C ASP A 86 -19.09 -4.46 -23.28
N ARG A 87 -19.88 -5.42 -23.75
CA ARG A 87 -20.20 -6.65 -23.02
C ARG A 87 -19.22 -7.74 -23.35
N LYS A 88 -18.51 -8.25 -22.33
CA LYS A 88 -17.68 -9.45 -22.35
C LYS A 88 -18.53 -10.63 -21.92
N ASN A 89 -19.01 -11.44 -22.87
CA ASN A 89 -19.98 -12.47 -22.59
C ASN A 89 -19.32 -13.76 -22.13
N TYR A 90 -19.60 -14.17 -20.90
CA TYR A 90 -19.22 -15.48 -20.39
C TYR A 90 -20.19 -15.91 -19.28
N PHE A 91 -20.40 -17.21 -19.18
CA PHE A 91 -21.28 -17.80 -18.18
C PHE A 91 -20.46 -18.32 -17.00
N TYR A 92 -20.66 -17.71 -15.83
CA TYR A 92 -20.08 -18.16 -14.57
C TYR A 92 -20.96 -17.78 -13.38
N PRO A 93 -21.01 -18.57 -12.27
CA PRO A 93 -21.94 -18.31 -11.17
C PRO A 93 -21.80 -16.97 -10.49
N ASP A 94 -20.60 -16.37 -10.45
CA ASP A 94 -20.33 -15.06 -9.86
C ASP A 94 -20.59 -13.89 -10.82
N ASN A 95 -20.95 -14.18 -12.06
CA ASN A 95 -21.29 -13.20 -13.10
C ASN A 95 -22.81 -13.22 -13.33
N PRO A 96 -23.63 -12.47 -12.54
CA PRO A 96 -25.07 -12.67 -12.45
C PRO A 96 -25.83 -12.37 -13.74
N GLN A 97 -25.31 -11.50 -14.59
CA GLN A 97 -25.91 -11.12 -15.86
C GLN A 97 -25.39 -11.93 -17.06
N ASN A 98 -24.46 -12.88 -16.83
CA ASN A 98 -23.77 -13.68 -17.85
C ASN A 98 -22.93 -12.89 -18.83
N TYR A 99 -22.63 -11.64 -18.52
CA TYR A 99 -21.64 -10.79 -19.17
C TYR A 99 -21.05 -9.83 -18.14
N GLN A 100 -19.84 -9.40 -18.38
CA GLN A 100 -19.16 -8.33 -17.64
C GLN A 100 -19.17 -7.08 -18.50
N ILE A 101 -19.54 -5.95 -17.92
CA ILE A 101 -19.41 -4.65 -18.59
C ILE A 101 -17.96 -4.21 -18.45
N SER A 102 -17.29 -4.00 -19.58
CA SER A 102 -15.87 -3.64 -19.69
C SER A 102 -15.67 -2.73 -20.91
N GLN A 103 -14.43 -2.50 -21.35
CA GLN A 103 -14.12 -1.69 -22.52
C GLN A 103 -13.04 -2.40 -23.36
N LEU A 104 -13.39 -2.89 -24.54
CA LEU A 104 -12.43 -3.51 -25.47
C LEU A 104 -12.02 -2.55 -26.59
N TYR A 105 -13.03 -2.00 -27.31
CA TYR A 105 -12.76 -1.26 -28.53
C TYR A 105 -12.30 0.19 -28.30
N LEU A 106 -12.84 0.83 -27.27
CA LEU A 106 -12.59 2.24 -26.95
C LEU A 106 -12.33 2.41 -25.45
N PRO A 107 -11.21 1.88 -24.92
CA PRO A 107 -10.83 2.05 -23.52
C PRO A 107 -10.59 3.52 -23.20
N VAL A 108 -10.74 3.88 -21.95
CA VAL A 108 -10.65 5.27 -21.49
C VAL A 108 -9.26 5.88 -21.66
N CYS A 109 -8.19 5.05 -21.58
CA CYS A 109 -6.80 5.52 -21.72
C CYS A 109 -5.98 4.56 -22.59
N ARG A 110 -4.99 5.10 -23.32
CA ARG A 110 -4.06 4.33 -24.18
C ARG A 110 -2.67 4.94 -24.19
N ASP A 111 -1.69 4.14 -24.57
CA ASP A 111 -0.33 4.54 -24.94
C ASP A 111 0.37 5.39 -23.84
N GLY A 112 0.28 4.93 -22.60
CA GLY A 112 0.96 5.53 -21.47
C GLY A 112 2.33 4.93 -21.22
N ARG A 113 2.99 5.40 -20.15
CA ARG A 113 4.25 4.80 -19.67
C ARG A 113 4.53 5.22 -18.23
N VAL A 114 5.26 4.36 -17.51
CA VAL A 114 5.81 4.66 -16.19
C VAL A 114 7.32 4.47 -16.18
N GLU A 115 8.04 5.36 -15.51
CA GLU A 115 9.47 5.18 -15.27
C GLU A 115 9.66 4.32 -14.02
N ILE A 116 10.42 3.24 -14.16
CA ILE A 116 10.85 2.37 -13.07
C ILE A 116 12.34 2.50 -12.86
N GLU A 117 12.79 2.23 -11.63
CA GLU A 117 14.21 2.20 -11.26
C GLU A 117 14.53 0.88 -10.56
N THR A 118 15.58 0.22 -11.01
CA THR A 118 16.11 -1.03 -10.45
C THR A 118 17.61 -0.90 -10.26
N GLU A 119 18.26 -1.90 -9.69
CA GLU A 119 19.72 -1.94 -9.59
C GLU A 119 20.43 -1.83 -10.96
N THR A 120 19.74 -2.21 -12.03
CA THR A 120 20.25 -2.11 -13.41
C THR A 120 20.06 -0.74 -14.06
N GLY A 121 19.38 0.19 -13.38
CA GLY A 121 19.15 1.56 -13.81
C GLY A 121 17.68 1.88 -14.07
N LYS A 122 17.45 3.04 -14.71
CA LYS A 122 16.12 3.56 -15.04
C LYS A 122 15.62 3.05 -16.38
N LYS A 123 14.33 2.76 -16.46
CA LYS A 123 13.67 2.25 -17.65
C LYS A 123 12.20 2.71 -17.70
N PHE A 124 11.68 2.92 -18.90
CA PHE A 124 10.25 3.08 -19.11
C PHE A 124 9.58 1.74 -19.41
N VAL A 125 8.44 1.52 -18.77
CA VAL A 125 7.50 0.45 -19.08
C VAL A 125 6.27 1.07 -19.72
N GLY A 126 5.92 0.65 -20.92
CA GLY A 126 4.74 1.10 -21.65
C GLY A 126 3.45 0.60 -20.98
N ILE A 127 2.42 1.43 -21.01
CA ILE A 127 1.04 1.05 -20.69
C ILE A 127 0.27 1.03 -22.02
N HIS A 128 -0.16 -0.16 -22.41
CA HIS A 128 -0.93 -0.36 -23.62
C HIS A 128 -2.28 0.34 -23.53
N GLU A 129 -3.01 0.05 -22.44
CA GLU A 129 -4.30 0.67 -22.19
C GLU A 129 -4.68 0.61 -20.71
N ILE A 130 -5.63 1.47 -20.32
CA ILE A 130 -6.38 1.38 -19.07
C ILE A 130 -7.85 1.42 -19.46
N HIS A 131 -8.61 0.45 -18.96
CA HIS A 131 -10.05 0.41 -19.17
C HIS A 131 -10.82 0.24 -17.87
N MET A 132 -12.08 0.70 -17.89
CA MET A 132 -12.99 0.57 -16.77
C MET A 132 -13.80 -0.69 -16.91
N GLU A 133 -14.04 -1.39 -15.82
CA GLU A 133 -14.88 -2.58 -15.77
C GLU A 133 -15.55 -2.78 -14.42
N GLU A 134 -16.47 -3.71 -14.33
CA GLU A 134 -17.07 -4.13 -13.07
C GLU A 134 -16.42 -5.41 -12.54
N ASP A 135 -16.27 -5.54 -11.22
CA ASP A 135 -15.82 -6.79 -10.62
C ASP A 135 -16.96 -7.82 -10.57
N ALA A 136 -16.61 -9.10 -10.58
CA ALA A 136 -17.51 -10.21 -10.40
C ALA A 136 -17.83 -10.45 -8.91
N GLY A 137 -18.84 -11.26 -8.63
CA GLY A 137 -19.13 -11.73 -7.27
C GLY A 137 -18.01 -12.61 -6.71
N LYS A 138 -18.20 -13.11 -5.50
CA LYS A 138 -17.27 -14.01 -4.84
C LYS A 138 -17.87 -15.41 -4.73
N LEU A 139 -17.12 -16.43 -5.17
CA LEU A 139 -17.47 -17.82 -4.96
C LEU A 139 -16.79 -18.36 -3.71
N ILE A 140 -17.57 -19.05 -2.89
CA ILE A 140 -17.10 -19.77 -1.70
C ILE A 140 -17.46 -21.24 -1.89
N HIS A 141 -16.44 -22.07 -2.12
CA HIS A 141 -16.64 -23.51 -2.28
C HIS A 141 -16.79 -24.15 -0.91
N ASP A 142 -17.91 -24.84 -0.71
CA ASP A 142 -18.21 -25.62 0.48
C ASP A 142 -18.03 -27.11 0.16
N GLU A 143 -16.86 -27.64 0.50
CA GLU A 143 -16.51 -29.04 0.26
C GLU A 143 -17.38 -30.04 1.07
N TRP A 144 -17.96 -29.60 2.19
CA TRP A 144 -18.78 -30.44 3.05
C TRP A 144 -20.17 -30.68 2.47
N ASN A 145 -20.73 -29.65 1.84
CA ASN A 145 -22.08 -29.72 1.28
C ASN A 145 -22.09 -29.93 -0.25
N ASP A 146 -20.91 -30.12 -0.87
CA ASP A 146 -20.72 -30.22 -2.32
C ASP A 146 -21.47 -29.13 -3.10
N CYS A 147 -21.32 -27.89 -2.64
CA CYS A 147 -21.95 -26.73 -3.26
C CYS A 147 -21.01 -25.50 -3.27
N SER A 148 -21.38 -24.50 -4.06
CA SER A 148 -20.74 -23.22 -4.06
C SER A 148 -21.71 -22.14 -3.65
N LEU A 149 -21.34 -21.35 -2.65
CA LEU A 149 -22.09 -20.17 -2.22
C LEU A 149 -21.60 -18.97 -3.02
N VAL A 150 -22.53 -18.09 -3.39
CA VAL A 150 -22.22 -16.87 -4.15
C VAL A 150 -22.54 -15.64 -3.31
N ASP A 151 -21.53 -14.80 -3.14
CA ASP A 151 -21.68 -13.48 -2.52
C ASP A 151 -21.53 -12.39 -3.59
N PHE A 152 -22.62 -11.67 -3.86
CA PHE A 152 -22.67 -10.58 -4.83
C PHE A 152 -22.31 -9.22 -4.25
N ASN A 153 -21.85 -9.11 -3.02
CA ASN A 153 -21.41 -7.82 -2.47
C ASN A 153 -20.33 -7.16 -3.33
N ARG A 154 -19.41 -7.97 -3.89
CA ARG A 154 -18.36 -7.45 -4.78
C ARG A 154 -18.84 -7.23 -6.22
N SER A 155 -19.89 -7.91 -6.68
CA SER A 155 -20.42 -7.76 -8.05
C SER A 155 -20.75 -6.29 -8.35
N GLY A 156 -20.13 -5.72 -9.39
CA GLY A 156 -20.27 -4.33 -9.77
C GLY A 156 -19.40 -3.35 -8.98
N VAL A 157 -18.45 -3.82 -8.15
CA VAL A 157 -17.40 -2.96 -7.57
C VAL A 157 -16.56 -2.40 -8.73
N PRO A 158 -16.28 -1.07 -8.75
CA PRO A 158 -15.57 -0.47 -9.86
C PRO A 158 -14.13 -0.95 -9.93
N LEU A 159 -13.70 -1.38 -11.10
CA LEU A 159 -12.32 -1.71 -11.42
C LEU A 159 -11.79 -0.82 -12.53
N ILE A 160 -10.49 -0.59 -12.50
CA ILE A 160 -9.70 -0.34 -13.70
C ILE A 160 -8.73 -1.51 -13.91
N GLU A 161 -8.59 -1.91 -15.16
CA GLU A 161 -7.54 -2.83 -15.58
C GLU A 161 -6.48 -2.04 -16.33
N ILE A 162 -5.22 -2.16 -15.89
CA ILE A 162 -4.04 -1.54 -16.49
C ILE A 162 -3.26 -2.64 -17.19
N VAL A 163 -3.19 -2.57 -18.50
CA VAL A 163 -2.46 -3.53 -19.34
C VAL A 163 -1.12 -2.92 -19.74
N SER A 164 -0.01 -3.54 -19.35
CA SER A 164 1.32 -3.08 -19.76
C SER A 164 1.75 -3.63 -21.10
N GLU A 165 2.68 -2.93 -21.77
CA GLU A 165 3.47 -3.51 -22.85
C GLU A 165 4.42 -4.61 -22.28
N PRO A 166 4.83 -5.59 -23.09
CA PRO A 166 5.71 -6.67 -22.66
C PRO A 166 7.19 -6.21 -22.60
N ASP A 167 7.43 -5.13 -21.90
CA ASP A 167 8.72 -4.46 -21.84
C ASP A 167 9.64 -4.97 -20.75
N MET A 168 9.08 -5.64 -19.72
CA MET A 168 9.84 -6.10 -18.56
C MET A 168 10.61 -7.38 -18.86
N ARG A 169 11.79 -7.53 -18.22
CA ARG A 169 12.74 -8.62 -18.47
C ARG A 169 13.13 -9.39 -17.21
N SER A 170 12.76 -8.90 -16.04
CA SER A 170 13.08 -9.53 -14.75
C SER A 170 11.94 -9.37 -13.75
N ALA A 171 11.94 -10.20 -12.71
CA ALA A 171 11.02 -10.08 -11.60
C ALA A 171 11.19 -8.74 -10.86
N ASP A 172 12.41 -8.23 -10.74
CA ASP A 172 12.68 -6.94 -10.08
C ASP A 172 12.08 -5.75 -10.86
N GLU A 173 12.11 -5.78 -12.20
CA GLU A 173 11.43 -4.81 -13.03
C GLU A 173 9.92 -4.86 -12.85
N VAL A 174 9.34 -6.06 -12.71
CA VAL A 174 7.89 -6.25 -12.44
C VAL A 174 7.51 -5.68 -11.09
N ILE A 175 8.28 -5.96 -10.04
CA ILE A 175 8.02 -5.43 -8.70
C ILE A 175 8.13 -3.90 -8.71
N ALA A 176 9.18 -3.35 -9.32
CA ALA A 176 9.34 -1.89 -9.43
C ALA A 176 8.18 -1.23 -10.18
N CYS A 177 7.65 -1.87 -11.23
CA CYS A 177 6.49 -1.39 -11.97
C CYS A 177 5.22 -1.42 -11.11
N LEU A 178 4.96 -2.50 -10.41
CA LEU A 178 3.80 -2.63 -9.53
C LEU A 178 3.85 -1.64 -8.35
N GLU A 179 5.01 -1.46 -7.74
CA GLU A 179 5.21 -0.47 -6.67
C GLU A 179 5.01 0.96 -7.18
N LYS A 180 5.49 1.25 -8.40
CA LYS A 180 5.27 2.55 -9.03
C LYS A 180 3.80 2.83 -9.31
N LEU A 181 3.07 1.87 -9.89
CA LEU A 181 1.64 1.99 -10.14
C LEU A 181 0.86 2.13 -8.82
N ARG A 182 1.15 1.29 -7.83
CA ARG A 182 0.57 1.37 -6.49
C ARG A 182 0.74 2.76 -5.90
N MET A 183 1.96 3.30 -5.94
CA MET A 183 2.28 4.62 -5.40
C MET A 183 1.47 5.73 -6.09
N ILE A 184 1.43 5.73 -7.43
CA ILE A 184 0.65 6.71 -8.19
C ILE A 184 -0.83 6.66 -7.80
N ILE A 185 -1.42 5.45 -7.75
CA ILE A 185 -2.84 5.25 -7.48
C ILE A 185 -3.20 5.64 -6.04
N GLN A 186 -2.35 5.32 -5.07
CA GLN A 186 -2.53 5.72 -3.67
C GLN A 186 -2.41 7.24 -3.51
N TYR A 187 -1.44 7.89 -4.14
CA TYR A 187 -1.30 9.36 -4.11
C TYR A 187 -2.50 10.07 -4.72
N LEU A 188 -3.11 9.51 -5.77
CA LEU A 188 -4.36 10.00 -6.33
C LEU A 188 -5.58 9.79 -5.39
N GLY A 189 -5.46 8.94 -4.37
CA GLY A 189 -6.59 8.51 -3.56
C GLY A 189 -7.60 7.68 -4.35
N ALA A 190 -7.17 7.07 -5.46
CA ALA A 190 -8.04 6.30 -6.33
C ALA A 190 -8.26 4.86 -5.84
N SER A 191 -7.36 4.32 -5.03
CA SER A 191 -7.47 3.01 -4.36
C SER A 191 -6.50 2.93 -3.18
N ASP A 192 -6.76 2.04 -2.23
CA ASP A 192 -5.82 1.65 -1.18
C ASP A 192 -4.77 0.63 -1.67
N CYS A 193 -5.03 -0.03 -2.80
CA CYS A 193 -4.12 -0.98 -3.45
C CYS A 193 -3.62 -2.10 -2.52
N LYS A 194 -4.48 -2.66 -1.67
CA LYS A 194 -4.15 -3.77 -0.78
C LYS A 194 -4.24 -5.11 -1.52
N LEU A 195 -3.10 -5.74 -1.79
CA LEU A 195 -3.07 -7.07 -2.44
C LEU A 195 -3.76 -8.15 -1.58
N GLN A 196 -3.64 -8.06 -0.26
CA GLN A 196 -4.19 -9.06 0.67
C GLN A 196 -5.72 -9.03 0.73
N GLU A 197 -6.32 -7.86 0.57
CA GLU A 197 -7.78 -7.67 0.50
C GLU A 197 -8.32 -7.82 -0.92
N GLY A 198 -7.42 -7.86 -1.92
CA GLY A 198 -7.76 -8.03 -3.34
C GLY A 198 -8.13 -6.73 -4.05
N SER A 199 -7.95 -5.56 -3.40
CA SER A 199 -8.19 -4.26 -4.06
C SER A 199 -7.11 -3.91 -5.11
N MET A 200 -5.99 -4.64 -5.12
CA MET A 200 -5.04 -4.69 -6.23
C MET A 200 -4.70 -6.14 -6.53
N ARG A 201 -4.76 -6.54 -7.79
CA ARG A 201 -4.43 -7.88 -8.28
C ARG A 201 -3.56 -7.74 -9.51
N ALA A 202 -2.61 -8.65 -9.70
CA ALA A 202 -1.75 -8.65 -10.87
C ALA A 202 -1.67 -10.05 -11.47
N ASP A 203 -1.96 -10.15 -12.75
CA ASP A 203 -1.71 -11.32 -13.56
C ASP A 203 -0.45 -11.10 -14.38
N VAL A 204 0.44 -12.09 -14.40
CA VAL A 204 1.75 -12.00 -15.07
C VAL A 204 1.73 -12.81 -16.35
N ASN A 205 1.91 -12.15 -17.46
CA ASN A 205 2.09 -12.78 -18.77
C ASN A 205 3.60 -12.93 -19.04
N LEU A 206 4.09 -14.15 -19.12
CA LEU A 206 5.50 -14.46 -19.25
C LEU A 206 5.77 -15.37 -20.44
N SER A 207 6.84 -15.07 -21.20
CA SER A 207 7.42 -15.97 -22.20
C SER A 207 8.95 -15.91 -22.13
N VAL A 208 9.60 -16.96 -22.59
CA VAL A 208 11.04 -17.06 -22.70
C VAL A 208 11.44 -17.23 -24.17
N ARG A 209 12.45 -16.49 -24.61
CA ARG A 209 13.01 -16.61 -25.96
C ARG A 209 14.54 -16.66 -25.90
N LYS A 210 15.17 -17.15 -26.96
CA LYS A 210 16.63 -17.06 -27.07
C LYS A 210 17.06 -15.58 -27.13
N ALA A 211 18.13 -15.25 -26.44
CA ALA A 211 18.66 -13.90 -26.43
C ALA A 211 18.91 -13.38 -27.86
N GLY A 212 18.40 -12.19 -28.17
CA GLY A 212 18.50 -11.58 -29.50
C GLY A 212 17.47 -12.08 -30.53
N ALA A 213 16.60 -13.01 -30.18
CA ALA A 213 15.48 -13.41 -31.08
C ALA A 213 14.48 -12.26 -31.22
N LYS A 214 13.94 -12.05 -32.43
CA LYS A 214 12.94 -11.02 -32.71
C LYS A 214 11.53 -11.43 -32.31
N GLU A 215 11.22 -12.73 -32.46
CA GLU A 215 9.91 -13.27 -32.16
C GLU A 215 9.79 -13.59 -30.67
N TYR A 216 8.61 -13.36 -30.11
CA TYR A 216 8.30 -13.72 -28.73
C TYR A 216 8.20 -15.25 -28.59
N GLY A 217 8.51 -15.76 -27.42
CA GLY A 217 8.22 -17.13 -27.03
C GLY A 217 6.73 -17.36 -26.82
N THR A 218 6.36 -18.61 -26.50
CA THR A 218 4.97 -18.94 -26.14
C THR A 218 4.64 -18.38 -24.76
N ARG A 219 3.58 -17.59 -24.68
CA ARG A 219 3.14 -16.92 -23.45
C ARG A 219 2.40 -17.89 -22.53
N THR A 220 2.70 -17.81 -21.24
CA THR A 220 1.87 -18.34 -20.15
C THR A 220 1.36 -17.20 -19.29
N GLU A 221 0.14 -17.33 -18.78
CA GLU A 221 -0.46 -16.40 -17.86
C GLU A 221 -0.40 -16.96 -16.44
N MET A 222 0.21 -16.23 -15.49
CA MET A 222 0.34 -16.65 -14.10
C MET A 222 -0.70 -15.93 -13.24
N LYS A 223 -1.54 -16.71 -12.53
CA LYS A 223 -2.60 -16.22 -11.63
C LYS A 223 -2.39 -16.63 -10.17
N ASN A 224 -3.22 -16.08 -9.28
CA ASN A 224 -3.18 -16.35 -7.84
C ASN A 224 -1.92 -15.83 -7.15
N LEU A 225 -1.53 -14.61 -7.47
CA LEU A 225 -0.33 -13.93 -6.99
C LEU A 225 -0.71 -12.90 -5.91
N ASN A 226 -0.69 -13.31 -4.65
CA ASN A 226 -1.27 -12.53 -3.54
C ASN A 226 -0.26 -11.66 -2.79
N SER A 227 0.99 -11.59 -3.24
CA SER A 227 2.03 -10.73 -2.67
C SER A 227 3.15 -10.49 -3.67
N PHE A 228 3.88 -9.39 -3.54
CA PHE A 228 5.06 -9.11 -4.37
C PHE A 228 6.11 -10.21 -4.29
N LYS A 229 6.26 -10.82 -3.11
CA LYS A 229 7.15 -11.97 -2.92
C LYS A 229 6.69 -13.20 -3.69
N ALA A 230 5.38 -13.47 -3.73
CA ALA A 230 4.80 -14.56 -4.52
C ALA A 230 4.96 -14.29 -6.02
N ILE A 231 4.74 -13.05 -6.47
CA ILE A 231 4.96 -12.63 -7.86
C ILE A 231 6.41 -12.89 -8.28
N LYS A 232 7.38 -12.46 -7.49
CA LYS A 232 8.81 -12.68 -7.78
C LYS A 232 9.12 -14.16 -7.93
N ARG A 233 8.70 -15.00 -6.98
CA ARG A 233 8.94 -16.45 -7.02
C ARG A 233 8.23 -17.13 -8.20
N ALA A 234 7.01 -16.70 -8.51
CA ALA A 234 6.27 -17.24 -9.65
C ALA A 234 6.95 -16.95 -10.98
N ILE A 235 7.48 -15.73 -11.17
CA ILE A 235 8.23 -15.34 -12.36
C ILE A 235 9.51 -16.17 -12.50
N GLU A 236 10.28 -16.28 -11.41
CA GLU A 236 11.53 -17.06 -11.40
C GLU A 236 11.26 -18.53 -11.69
N GLY A 237 10.28 -19.15 -11.01
CA GLY A 237 9.95 -20.56 -11.22
C GLY A 237 9.37 -20.84 -12.59
N GLU A 238 8.51 -19.95 -13.14
CA GLU A 238 7.96 -20.16 -14.48
C GLU A 238 9.03 -19.94 -15.57
N ARG A 239 9.94 -18.99 -15.38
CA ARG A 239 11.10 -18.81 -16.26
C ARG A 239 11.95 -20.05 -16.32
N GLU A 240 12.32 -20.64 -15.18
CA GLU A 240 13.09 -21.88 -15.12
C GLU A 240 12.35 -23.03 -15.81
N ARG A 241 11.08 -23.24 -15.52
CA ARG A 241 10.26 -24.27 -16.16
C ARG A 241 10.24 -24.15 -17.69
N GLN A 242 10.08 -22.93 -18.23
CA GLN A 242 10.07 -22.73 -19.69
C GLN A 242 11.45 -22.98 -20.32
N ILE A 243 12.53 -22.61 -19.64
CA ILE A 243 13.89 -22.89 -20.11
C ILE A 243 14.13 -24.39 -20.16
N ASP A 244 13.77 -25.14 -19.10
CA ASP A 244 13.95 -26.59 -19.02
C ASP A 244 13.20 -27.32 -20.16
N LEU A 245 11.96 -26.89 -20.45
CA LEU A 245 11.19 -27.41 -21.58
C LEU A 245 11.89 -27.16 -22.93
N LEU A 246 12.36 -25.94 -23.15
CA LEU A 246 13.03 -25.57 -24.39
C LEU A 246 14.38 -26.32 -24.56
N GLU A 247 15.11 -26.55 -23.48
CA GLU A 247 16.38 -27.31 -23.52
C GLU A 247 16.18 -28.82 -23.70
N SER A 248 15.10 -29.36 -23.16
CA SER A 248 14.72 -30.76 -23.42
C SER A 248 14.14 -31.00 -24.81
N GLY A 249 13.97 -29.93 -25.61
CA GLY A 249 13.39 -29.98 -26.96
C GLY A 249 11.86 -30.06 -26.97
N GLU A 250 11.24 -29.82 -25.83
CA GLU A 250 9.78 -29.74 -25.69
C GLU A 250 9.28 -28.34 -26.03
N LYS A 251 7.96 -28.23 -26.25
CA LYS A 251 7.32 -26.94 -26.54
C LYS A 251 6.59 -26.41 -25.33
N VAL A 252 6.74 -25.12 -25.06
CA VAL A 252 5.89 -24.41 -24.12
C VAL A 252 4.47 -24.35 -24.70
N VAL A 253 3.48 -24.70 -23.90
CA VAL A 253 2.05 -24.60 -24.27
C VAL A 253 1.50 -23.28 -23.76
N GLN A 254 0.69 -22.61 -24.57
CA GLN A 254 0.02 -21.39 -24.15
C GLN A 254 -1.16 -21.75 -23.24
N GLU A 255 -1.03 -21.44 -21.96
CA GLU A 255 -1.98 -21.80 -20.92
C GLU A 255 -2.01 -20.78 -19.79
N THR A 256 -3.11 -20.77 -19.03
CA THR A 256 -3.22 -20.09 -17.73
C THR A 256 -2.75 -21.05 -16.65
N ARG A 257 -1.86 -20.58 -15.77
CA ARG A 257 -1.28 -21.35 -14.68
C ARG A 257 -1.55 -20.70 -13.34
N ARG A 258 -1.86 -21.49 -12.32
CA ARG A 258 -2.00 -21.06 -10.94
C ARG A 258 -0.70 -21.30 -10.19
N TRP A 259 -0.21 -20.28 -9.49
CA TRP A 259 0.92 -20.40 -8.59
C TRP A 259 0.51 -20.98 -7.24
N ASP A 260 1.26 -21.96 -6.75
CA ASP A 260 1.18 -22.49 -5.39
C ASP A 260 2.43 -22.03 -4.62
N ASP A 261 2.25 -21.02 -3.78
CA ASP A 261 3.35 -20.37 -3.07
C ASP A 261 3.97 -21.25 -1.98
N VAL A 262 3.22 -22.26 -1.49
CA VAL A 262 3.70 -23.20 -0.48
C VAL A 262 4.62 -24.25 -1.11
N LYS A 263 4.23 -24.75 -2.27
CA LYS A 263 5.02 -25.76 -3.01
C LYS A 263 6.10 -25.15 -3.87
N GLY A 264 5.98 -23.86 -4.23
CA GLY A 264 6.92 -23.19 -5.15
C GLY A 264 6.77 -23.66 -6.60
N GLU A 265 5.58 -24.10 -7.01
CA GLU A 265 5.30 -24.65 -8.33
C GLU A 265 4.04 -24.02 -8.92
N SER A 266 3.94 -24.07 -10.26
CA SER A 266 2.75 -23.67 -10.99
C SER A 266 2.02 -24.86 -11.61
N TYR A 267 0.70 -24.79 -11.65
CA TYR A 267 -0.17 -25.81 -12.24
C TYR A 267 -1.00 -25.24 -13.37
N ALA A 268 -1.14 -25.99 -14.48
CA ALA A 268 -2.03 -25.62 -15.56
C ALA A 268 -3.49 -25.61 -15.07
N MET A 269 -4.20 -24.52 -15.35
CA MET A 269 -5.64 -24.38 -15.04
C MET A 269 -6.51 -24.65 -16.27
N ARG A 270 -6.10 -24.10 -17.42
CA ARG A 270 -6.81 -24.23 -18.70
C ARG A 270 -5.81 -24.27 -19.85
N ASN A 271 -6.12 -25.05 -20.87
CA ASN A 271 -5.44 -25.00 -22.14
C ASN A 271 -6.19 -24.07 -23.10
N LYS A 272 -5.50 -23.52 -24.09
CA LYS A 272 -6.07 -22.58 -25.07
C LYS A 272 -7.18 -23.17 -25.95
N GLU A 273 -7.29 -24.50 -26.04
CA GLU A 273 -8.38 -25.18 -26.76
C GLU A 273 -9.75 -24.88 -26.14
N ASP A 274 -9.78 -24.46 -24.85
CA ASP A 274 -10.97 -24.03 -24.13
C ASP A 274 -11.16 -22.50 -24.14
N ALA A 275 -10.37 -21.72 -24.92
CA ALA A 275 -10.50 -20.28 -25.00
C ALA A 275 -11.90 -19.89 -25.49
N GLN A 276 -12.70 -19.35 -24.61
CA GLN A 276 -14.03 -18.85 -24.93
C GLN A 276 -13.92 -17.65 -25.83
N ASP A 277 -14.62 -17.64 -26.94
CA ASP A 277 -14.92 -16.42 -27.69
C ASP A 277 -15.94 -15.62 -26.88
N TYR A 278 -15.46 -14.51 -26.26
CA TYR A 278 -16.32 -13.64 -25.44
C TYR A 278 -17.35 -12.87 -26.25
N ARG A 279 -17.33 -12.91 -27.56
CA ARG A 279 -18.31 -12.27 -28.46
C ARG A 279 -18.64 -10.86 -28.04
N TYR A 280 -17.60 -10.01 -27.90
CA TYR A 280 -17.75 -8.62 -27.51
C TYR A 280 -18.67 -7.85 -28.45
N PHE A 281 -19.53 -7.01 -27.88
CA PHE A 281 -20.29 -6.00 -28.59
C PHE A 281 -20.54 -4.80 -27.67
N PRO A 282 -20.76 -3.59 -28.23
CA PRO A 282 -21.06 -2.40 -27.43
C PRO A 282 -22.29 -2.61 -26.54
N ASP A 283 -22.21 -2.20 -25.27
CA ASP A 283 -23.34 -2.28 -24.34
C ASP A 283 -24.46 -1.32 -24.81
N PRO A 284 -25.68 -1.82 -25.09
CA PRO A 284 -26.76 -0.99 -25.61
C PRO A 284 -27.43 -0.12 -24.54
N ASP A 285 -27.23 -0.45 -23.25
CA ASP A 285 -27.87 0.21 -22.12
C ASP A 285 -27.02 1.40 -21.58
N LEU A 286 -25.76 1.48 -21.98
CA LEU A 286 -24.86 2.56 -21.60
C LEU A 286 -24.60 3.53 -22.75
N VAL A 287 -24.87 4.80 -22.53
CA VAL A 287 -24.54 5.83 -23.51
C VAL A 287 -23.02 6.02 -23.60
N PRO A 288 -22.50 6.40 -24.78
CA PRO A 288 -21.08 6.74 -24.92
C PRO A 288 -20.67 7.83 -23.93
N VAL A 289 -19.46 7.70 -23.40
CA VAL A 289 -18.86 8.68 -22.50
C VAL A 289 -18.08 9.69 -23.31
N VAL A 290 -18.44 10.96 -23.19
CA VAL A 290 -17.75 12.09 -23.84
C VAL A 290 -16.93 12.84 -22.80
N ILE A 291 -15.61 12.88 -23.01
CA ILE A 291 -14.65 13.56 -22.14
C ILE A 291 -14.22 14.85 -22.82
N ASP A 292 -14.78 15.96 -22.38
CA ASP A 292 -14.45 17.30 -22.91
C ASP A 292 -13.20 17.89 -22.25
N GLU A 293 -12.70 19.00 -22.78
CA GLU A 293 -11.50 19.67 -22.25
C GLU A 293 -11.74 20.19 -20.82
N ALA A 294 -12.93 20.70 -20.54
CA ALA A 294 -13.24 21.22 -19.22
C ALA A 294 -13.22 20.12 -18.14
N PHE A 295 -13.62 18.90 -18.50
CA PHE A 295 -13.49 17.74 -17.61
C PHE A 295 -12.02 17.41 -17.35
N LEU A 296 -11.19 17.37 -18.41
CA LEU A 296 -9.77 17.05 -18.26
C LEU A 296 -9.02 18.10 -17.44
N GLU A 297 -9.30 19.38 -17.67
CA GLU A 297 -8.64 20.46 -16.94
C GLU A 297 -8.94 20.37 -15.44
N ARG A 298 -10.19 20.10 -15.07
CA ARG A 298 -10.54 19.85 -13.66
C ARG A 298 -9.81 18.67 -13.04
N ILE A 299 -9.55 17.61 -13.82
CA ILE A 299 -8.80 16.44 -13.30
C ILE A 299 -7.31 16.78 -13.20
N ARG A 300 -6.73 17.53 -14.15
CA ARG A 300 -5.35 18.00 -14.07
C ARG A 300 -5.12 18.90 -12.86
N GLU A 301 -6.00 19.85 -12.62
CA GLU A 301 -5.91 20.75 -11.45
C GLU A 301 -6.01 20.02 -10.11
N LYS A 302 -6.66 18.84 -10.08
CA LYS A 302 -6.79 18.02 -8.88
C LYS A 302 -5.65 17.00 -8.70
N GLN A 303 -4.71 16.91 -9.65
CA GLN A 303 -3.57 16.01 -9.48
C GLN A 303 -2.77 16.43 -8.23
N PRO A 304 -2.45 15.50 -7.33
CA PRO A 304 -1.61 15.83 -6.19
C PRO A 304 -0.16 16.02 -6.62
N GLU A 305 0.63 16.62 -5.76
CA GLU A 305 2.09 16.48 -5.84
C GLU A 305 2.47 15.02 -5.59
N PHE A 306 3.11 14.36 -6.54
CA PHE A 306 3.50 12.97 -6.44
C PHE A 306 4.77 12.78 -5.60
N ARG A 307 5.04 11.53 -5.24
CA ARG A 307 6.16 11.16 -4.36
C ARG A 307 7.49 11.77 -4.79
N GLU A 308 7.84 11.68 -6.06
CA GLU A 308 9.13 12.17 -6.57
C GLU A 308 9.27 13.69 -6.42
N GLU A 309 8.19 14.42 -6.68
CA GLU A 309 8.14 15.88 -6.49
C GLU A 309 8.26 16.23 -5.01
N LYS A 310 7.52 15.51 -4.13
CA LYS A 310 7.64 15.67 -2.68
C LYS A 310 9.05 15.36 -2.17
N MET A 311 9.69 14.32 -2.67
CA MET A 311 11.08 13.99 -2.28
C MET A 311 12.04 15.12 -2.60
N VAL A 312 11.93 15.74 -3.78
CA VAL A 312 12.74 16.90 -4.17
C VAL A 312 12.45 18.07 -3.25
N ARG A 313 11.19 18.43 -3.06
CA ARG A 313 10.77 19.52 -2.19
C ARG A 313 11.20 19.31 -0.73
N TYR A 314 11.05 18.11 -0.19
CA TYR A 314 11.45 17.81 1.20
C TYR A 314 12.96 17.99 1.43
N LYS A 315 13.78 17.62 0.43
CA LYS A 315 15.24 17.85 0.48
C LYS A 315 15.61 19.34 0.49
N GLU A 316 14.81 20.17 -0.18
CA GLU A 316 15.05 21.61 -0.25
C GLU A 316 14.50 22.37 0.96
N GLU A 317 13.34 21.96 1.48
CA GLU A 317 12.60 22.70 2.51
C GLU A 317 12.87 22.21 3.93
N PHE A 318 13.15 20.90 4.12
CA PHE A 318 13.27 20.29 5.44
C PHE A 318 14.66 19.73 5.70
N ASP A 319 15.23 20.06 6.85
CA ASP A 319 16.52 19.51 7.29
C ASP A 319 16.32 18.13 7.96
N ILE A 320 15.93 17.13 7.16
CA ILE A 320 15.75 15.73 7.57
C ILE A 320 16.56 14.79 6.66
N PRO A 321 16.99 13.60 7.14
CA PRO A 321 17.78 12.67 6.36
C PRO A 321 17.05 12.17 5.10
N ASP A 322 17.80 11.93 4.02
CA ASP A 322 17.25 11.35 2.78
C ASP A 322 16.49 10.05 3.03
N TYR A 323 17.00 9.18 3.91
CA TYR A 323 16.35 7.95 4.31
C TYR A 323 14.95 8.18 4.93
N ASP A 324 14.81 9.21 5.79
CA ASP A 324 13.52 9.55 6.37
C ASP A 324 12.55 10.07 5.30
N ILE A 325 13.06 10.88 4.35
CA ILE A 325 12.28 11.37 3.22
C ILE A 325 11.73 10.21 2.40
N GLU A 326 12.55 9.23 2.07
CA GLU A 326 12.14 8.04 1.31
C GLU A 326 11.02 7.27 1.99
N ILE A 327 11.10 7.07 3.29
CA ILE A 327 10.11 6.30 4.04
C ILE A 327 8.82 7.10 4.23
N ILE A 328 8.91 8.36 4.65
CA ILE A 328 7.74 9.22 4.85
C ILE A 328 6.96 9.39 3.55
N THR A 329 7.64 9.67 2.45
CA THR A 329 7.00 9.81 1.13
C THR A 329 6.60 8.48 0.50
N GLY A 330 7.04 7.36 1.06
CA GLY A 330 6.64 6.01 0.66
C GLY A 330 5.17 5.68 0.99
N SER A 331 4.51 6.49 1.81
CA SER A 331 3.06 6.46 2.04
C SER A 331 2.52 7.89 1.94
N LYS A 332 1.45 8.05 1.15
CA LYS A 332 0.76 9.34 1.06
C LYS A 332 0.26 9.78 2.45
N HIS A 333 -0.32 8.85 3.20
CA HIS A 333 -0.89 9.14 4.51
C HIS A 333 0.17 9.62 5.51
N MET A 334 1.35 8.97 5.55
CA MET A 334 2.47 9.45 6.36
C MET A 334 2.97 10.83 5.92
N ALA A 335 3.08 11.07 4.62
CA ALA A 335 3.47 12.37 4.08
C ALA A 335 2.46 13.46 4.44
N ASP A 336 1.17 13.18 4.35
CA ASP A 336 0.10 14.11 4.72
C ASP A 336 0.14 14.43 6.23
N ILE A 337 0.36 13.43 7.10
CA ILE A 337 0.53 13.64 8.55
C ILE A 337 1.77 14.49 8.83
N PHE A 338 2.90 14.18 8.17
CA PHE A 338 4.14 14.94 8.32
C PHE A 338 3.94 16.42 7.98
N GLU A 339 3.42 16.70 6.77
CA GLU A 339 3.21 18.08 6.30
C GLU A 339 2.21 18.84 7.18
N ALA A 340 1.08 18.22 7.53
CA ALA A 340 0.08 18.84 8.37
C ALA A 340 0.63 19.17 9.78
N THR A 341 1.40 18.24 10.38
CA THR A 341 2.02 18.46 11.69
C THR A 341 3.08 19.58 11.65
N VAL A 342 3.87 19.64 10.57
CA VAL A 342 4.84 20.73 10.36
C VAL A 342 4.11 22.06 10.15
N ALA A 343 3.04 22.09 9.37
CA ALA A 343 2.22 23.29 9.15
C ALA A 343 1.60 23.84 10.44
N LEU A 344 1.36 23.01 11.46
CA LEU A 344 0.93 23.42 12.80
C LEU A 344 2.07 24.02 13.66
N GLY A 345 3.27 24.13 13.11
CA GLY A 345 4.42 24.79 13.75
C GLY A 345 5.41 23.82 14.42
N SER A 346 5.24 22.51 14.29
CA SER A 346 6.20 21.53 14.78
C SER A 346 7.47 21.53 13.92
N GLN A 347 8.63 21.33 14.56
CA GLN A 347 9.91 21.25 13.84
C GLN A 347 9.96 19.97 12.98
N PRO A 348 10.30 20.02 11.67
CA PRO A 348 10.33 18.88 10.76
C PRO A 348 11.09 17.67 11.30
N LYS A 349 12.27 17.89 11.88
CA LYS A 349 13.11 16.85 12.48
C LYS A 349 12.44 16.11 13.63
N LYS A 350 11.62 16.80 14.44
CA LYS A 350 10.89 16.16 15.54
C LYS A 350 9.74 15.34 15.04
N VAL A 351 9.01 15.87 14.06
CA VAL A 351 7.93 15.12 13.41
C VAL A 351 8.47 13.86 12.75
N SER A 352 9.57 14.00 11.96
CA SER A 352 10.27 12.85 11.37
C SER A 352 10.66 11.81 12.42
N ASN A 353 11.27 12.21 13.53
CA ASN A 353 11.65 11.28 14.60
C ASN A 353 10.46 10.49 15.18
N TRP A 354 9.31 11.14 15.39
CA TRP A 354 8.11 10.45 15.87
C TRP A 354 7.57 9.44 14.86
N LEU A 355 7.55 9.82 13.59
CA LEU A 355 7.12 8.92 12.51
C LEU A 355 8.10 7.75 12.32
N MET A 356 9.40 8.03 12.26
CA MET A 356 10.42 7.02 11.97
C MET A 356 10.69 6.06 13.13
N VAL A 357 10.55 6.50 14.38
CA VAL A 357 10.90 5.68 15.54
C VAL A 357 9.66 5.04 16.14
N GLU A 358 8.72 5.86 16.64
CA GLU A 358 7.60 5.33 17.40
C GLU A 358 6.47 4.84 16.51
N THR A 359 6.13 5.56 15.42
CA THR A 359 5.05 5.15 14.52
C THR A 359 5.41 3.87 13.80
N LEU A 360 6.59 3.77 13.17
CA LEU A 360 7.02 2.54 12.47
C LEU A 360 7.16 1.35 13.42
N ARG A 361 7.59 1.58 14.68
CA ARG A 361 7.62 0.53 15.70
C ARG A 361 6.21 -0.02 15.96
N LEU A 362 5.24 0.86 16.21
CA LEU A 362 3.85 0.46 16.52
C LEU A 362 3.15 -0.18 15.33
N LEU A 363 3.35 0.32 14.11
CA LEU A 363 2.85 -0.31 12.89
C LEU A 363 3.35 -1.76 12.79
N LYS A 364 4.66 -1.96 12.96
CA LYS A 364 5.28 -3.30 12.91
C LYS A 364 4.77 -4.23 14.01
N GLU A 365 4.66 -3.75 15.24
CA GLU A 365 4.18 -4.54 16.39
C GLU A 365 2.72 -4.97 16.24
N ASN A 366 1.90 -4.17 15.55
CA ASN A 366 0.47 -4.44 15.35
C ASN A 366 0.16 -5.03 13.97
N ASN A 367 1.15 -5.29 13.11
CA ASN A 367 0.98 -5.71 11.71
C ASN A 367 0.03 -4.79 10.93
N MET A 368 0.22 -3.50 11.08
CA MET A 368 -0.54 -2.44 10.42
C MET A 368 0.28 -1.80 9.30
N ASP A 369 -0.39 -1.34 8.27
CA ASP A 369 0.20 -0.52 7.20
C ASP A 369 0.15 0.97 7.58
N PRO A 370 0.99 1.84 6.97
CA PRO A 370 0.95 3.28 7.22
C PRO A 370 -0.42 3.93 6.99
N GLU A 371 -1.22 3.39 6.10
CA GLU A 371 -2.58 3.82 5.80
C GLU A 371 -3.58 3.56 6.94
N ASP A 372 -3.22 2.70 7.90
CA ASP A 372 -4.06 2.40 9.07
C ASP A 372 -3.81 3.34 10.26
N ILE A 373 -2.88 4.29 10.14
CA ILE A 373 -2.62 5.30 11.18
C ILE A 373 -3.88 6.14 11.40
N CYS A 374 -4.36 6.18 12.64
CA CYS A 374 -5.60 6.88 13.00
C CYS A 374 -5.40 8.16 13.82
N PHE A 375 -4.19 8.42 14.36
CA PHE A 375 -3.96 9.65 15.10
C PHE A 375 -3.91 10.88 14.18
N SER A 376 -4.43 11.99 14.67
CA SER A 376 -4.48 13.26 13.95
C SER A 376 -3.15 14.02 14.01
N PRO A 377 -2.81 14.80 12.97
CA PRO A 377 -1.65 15.72 12.99
C PRO A 377 -1.70 16.72 14.14
N GLU A 378 -2.90 17.17 14.52
CA GLU A 378 -3.15 18.09 15.61
C GLU A 378 -2.71 17.50 16.95
N ASN A 379 -3.06 16.25 17.22
CA ASN A 379 -2.67 15.57 18.45
C ASN A 379 -1.18 15.25 18.48
N LEU A 380 -0.58 14.89 17.35
CA LEU A 380 0.87 14.74 17.25
C LEU A 380 1.61 16.07 17.53
N ALA A 381 1.13 17.18 16.96
CA ALA A 381 1.71 18.51 17.20
C ALA A 381 1.62 18.91 18.68
N LYS A 382 0.48 18.67 19.35
CA LYS A 382 0.31 18.91 20.78
C LYS A 382 1.27 18.07 21.62
N LEU A 383 1.44 16.79 21.31
CA LEU A 383 2.37 15.93 22.03
C LEU A 383 3.81 16.39 21.87
N ILE A 384 4.21 16.82 20.67
CA ILE A 384 5.52 17.43 20.43
C ILE A 384 5.68 18.71 21.26
N ALA A 385 4.68 19.58 21.30
CA ALA A 385 4.69 20.80 22.09
C ALA A 385 4.84 20.52 23.60
N LEU A 386 4.13 19.50 24.13
CA LEU A 386 4.28 19.07 25.53
C LEU A 386 5.71 18.62 25.86
N THR A 387 6.36 17.90 24.93
CA THR A 387 7.74 17.46 25.11
C THR A 387 8.72 18.63 25.05
N ASP A 388 8.51 19.57 24.14
CA ASP A 388 9.34 20.77 23.97
C ASP A 388 9.26 21.70 25.19
N ALA A 389 8.06 21.86 25.73
CA ALA A 389 7.83 22.62 26.97
C ALA A 389 8.33 21.88 28.23
N LYS A 390 8.84 20.64 28.09
CA LYS A 390 9.20 19.76 29.21
C LYS A 390 8.05 19.51 30.21
N ALA A 391 6.82 19.67 29.72
CA ALA A 391 5.61 19.36 30.49
C ALA A 391 5.47 17.88 30.74
N VAL A 392 6.01 17.05 29.85
CA VAL A 392 6.19 15.60 30.01
C VAL A 392 7.62 15.20 29.64
N ASN A 393 8.13 14.15 30.26
CA ASN A 393 9.41 13.57 29.86
C ASN A 393 9.23 12.56 28.70
N SER A 394 10.34 12.16 28.08
CA SER A 394 10.31 11.26 26.92
C SER A 394 9.63 9.92 27.16
N SER A 395 9.72 9.35 28.38
CA SER A 395 9.08 8.08 28.71
C SER A 395 7.55 8.23 28.75
N VAL A 396 7.07 9.25 29.43
CA VAL A 396 5.64 9.59 29.50
C VAL A 396 5.10 9.94 28.10
N ALA A 397 5.85 10.70 27.31
CA ALA A 397 5.44 11.04 25.96
C ALA A 397 5.23 9.79 25.08
N LYS A 398 6.08 8.78 25.21
CA LYS A 398 5.90 7.49 24.52
C LYS A 398 4.66 6.73 24.99
N GLU A 399 4.41 6.67 26.29
CA GLU A 399 3.17 6.06 26.82
C GLU A 399 1.91 6.77 26.29
N VAL A 400 1.91 8.09 26.27
CA VAL A 400 0.80 8.89 25.73
C VAL A 400 0.63 8.62 24.23
N PHE A 401 1.74 8.54 23.48
CA PHE A 401 1.71 8.25 22.06
C PHE A 401 1.16 6.85 21.75
N GLU A 402 1.49 5.82 22.55
CA GLU A 402 0.94 4.47 22.39
C GLU A 402 -0.59 4.43 22.57
N VAL A 403 -1.13 5.25 23.46
CA VAL A 403 -2.59 5.38 23.63
C VAL A 403 -3.18 6.18 22.46
N MET A 404 -2.54 7.30 22.08
CA MET A 404 -2.95 8.14 20.96
C MET A 404 -2.92 7.37 19.63
N PHE A 405 -1.96 6.48 19.44
CA PHE A 405 -1.88 5.64 18.24
C PHE A 405 -3.10 4.71 18.08
N LYS A 406 -3.71 4.29 19.20
CA LYS A 406 -4.87 3.39 19.18
C LYS A 406 -6.21 4.11 19.11
N GLU A 407 -6.32 5.28 19.73
CA GLU A 407 -7.63 5.93 20.01
C GLU A 407 -7.68 7.42 19.64
N ASP A 408 -6.62 7.97 19.03
CA ASP A 408 -6.48 9.41 18.69
C ASP A 408 -6.94 10.36 19.82
N ILE A 409 -6.51 10.09 21.04
CA ILE A 409 -6.83 10.92 22.20
C ILE A 409 -6.14 12.30 22.13
N ASP A 410 -6.76 13.32 22.73
CA ASP A 410 -6.09 14.60 22.97
C ASP A 410 -5.01 14.45 24.06
N PRO A 411 -3.72 14.62 23.72
CA PRO A 411 -2.62 14.34 24.65
C PRO A 411 -2.56 15.32 25.84
N GLU A 412 -3.02 16.58 25.67
CA GLU A 412 -3.02 17.55 26.76
C GLU A 412 -4.05 17.15 27.83
N SER A 413 -5.27 16.83 27.41
CA SER A 413 -6.34 16.37 28.30
C SER A 413 -5.97 15.08 29.00
N TYR A 414 -5.38 14.12 28.25
CA TYR A 414 -4.96 12.83 28.82
C TYR A 414 -3.86 12.99 29.88
N VAL A 415 -2.84 13.80 29.60
CA VAL A 415 -1.75 14.09 30.54
C VAL A 415 -2.28 14.79 31.81
N GLU A 416 -3.28 15.66 31.68
CA GLU A 416 -3.90 16.34 32.83
C GLU A 416 -4.75 15.38 33.65
N GLU A 417 -5.65 14.62 33.04
CA GLU A 417 -6.52 13.64 33.69
C GLU A 417 -5.72 12.57 34.46
N LYS A 418 -4.67 12.04 33.84
CA LYS A 418 -3.79 11.02 34.45
C LYS A 418 -2.73 11.62 35.38
N GLY A 419 -2.67 12.94 35.45
CA GLY A 419 -1.67 13.64 36.28
C GLY A 419 -0.23 13.29 35.89
N LEU A 420 0.07 13.19 34.58
CA LEU A 420 1.36 12.78 34.04
C LEU A 420 2.35 13.93 33.84
N LYS A 421 1.95 15.14 34.18
CA LYS A 421 2.85 16.32 34.07
C LYS A 421 4.14 16.10 34.88
N THR A 422 5.27 16.53 34.32
CA THR A 422 6.57 16.46 34.96
C THR A 422 6.56 17.28 36.24
N VAL A 423 7.01 16.69 37.33
CA VAL A 423 7.18 17.40 38.60
C VAL A 423 8.51 18.15 38.53
N ASN A 424 8.46 19.45 38.25
CA ASN A 424 9.60 20.32 38.18
C ASN A 424 9.83 21.10 39.47
N ASP A 425 9.04 20.83 40.52
CA ASP A 425 9.24 21.47 41.83
C ASP A 425 10.53 20.95 42.46
N GLU A 426 11.54 21.81 42.50
CA GLU A 426 12.87 21.48 43.02
C GLU A 426 12.84 21.04 44.49
N GLY A 427 11.88 21.54 45.27
CA GLY A 427 11.70 21.15 46.68
C GLY A 427 11.20 19.70 46.80
N SER A 428 10.20 19.31 46.04
CA SER A 428 9.67 17.96 46.01
C SER A 428 10.69 16.94 45.47
N LEU A 429 11.43 17.32 44.41
CA LEU A 429 12.50 16.50 43.83
C LEU A 429 13.64 16.29 44.80
N LYS A 430 14.08 17.35 45.48
CA LYS A 430 15.15 17.30 46.49
C LYS A 430 14.79 16.39 47.62
N LYS A 431 13.56 16.48 48.13
CA LYS A 431 13.07 15.61 49.19
C LYS A 431 13.06 14.16 48.78
N ALA A 432 12.59 13.83 47.58
CA ALA A 432 12.60 12.46 47.04
C ALA A 432 14.05 11.95 46.88
N VAL A 433 14.97 12.77 46.38
CA VAL A 433 16.38 12.41 46.27
C VAL A 433 17.02 12.15 47.62
N GLU A 434 16.75 12.98 48.64
CA GLU A 434 17.24 12.81 50.01
C GLU A 434 16.73 11.47 50.62
N GLU A 435 15.45 11.16 50.40
CA GLU A 435 14.87 9.87 50.85
C GLU A 435 15.54 8.67 50.17
N ILE A 436 15.82 8.72 48.88
CA ILE A 436 16.51 7.65 48.14
C ILE A 436 17.98 7.53 48.57
N ILE A 437 18.68 8.63 48.80
CA ILE A 437 20.06 8.64 49.32
C ILE A 437 20.06 7.91 50.71
N ALA A 438 19.13 8.27 51.57
CA ALA A 438 19.02 7.67 52.91
C ALA A 438 18.66 6.15 52.84
N ALA A 439 17.84 5.74 51.90
CA ALA A 439 17.43 4.35 51.71
C ALA A 439 18.49 3.44 51.06
N ASN A 440 19.53 4.01 50.42
CA ASN A 440 20.53 3.27 49.64
C ASN A 440 21.98 3.60 50.04
N PRO A 441 22.37 3.45 51.31
CA PRO A 441 23.69 3.87 51.82
C PRO A 441 24.87 3.19 51.13
N GLN A 442 24.70 1.92 50.70
CA GLN A 442 25.74 1.17 49.98
C GLN A 442 26.04 1.76 48.62
N SER A 443 25.02 2.17 47.87
CA SER A 443 25.21 2.80 46.54
C SER A 443 25.83 4.20 46.68
N VAL A 444 25.52 4.92 47.72
CA VAL A 444 26.14 6.20 48.07
C VAL A 444 27.63 6.03 48.33
N GLU A 445 28.00 5.02 49.14
CA GLU A 445 29.39 4.70 49.46
C GLU A 445 30.17 4.26 48.24
N ASP A 446 29.55 3.44 47.38
CA ASP A 446 30.14 3.04 46.09
C ASP A 446 30.41 4.22 45.15
N TYR A 447 29.51 5.17 45.06
CA TYR A 447 29.70 6.37 44.31
C TYR A 447 30.85 7.23 44.86
N ARG A 448 30.92 7.46 46.19
CA ARG A 448 32.01 8.15 46.88
C ARG A 448 33.37 7.47 46.74
N LYS A 449 33.39 6.14 46.50
CA LYS A 449 34.61 5.37 46.17
C LYS A 449 34.98 5.41 44.67
N GLY A 450 34.30 6.25 43.87
CA GLY A 450 34.62 6.45 42.44
C GLY A 450 33.91 5.53 41.45
N LYS A 451 32.92 4.76 41.91
CA LYS A 451 32.07 3.90 41.01
C LYS A 451 30.96 4.77 40.42
N GLU A 452 31.26 5.52 39.33
CA GLU A 452 30.29 6.41 38.69
C GLU A 452 28.96 5.75 38.28
N LYS A 453 28.97 4.44 37.99
CA LYS A 453 27.73 3.68 37.63
C LYS A 453 26.69 3.65 38.75
N ALA A 454 27.11 3.83 40.02
CA ALA A 454 26.20 3.81 41.19
C ALA A 454 25.21 4.99 41.17
N ILE A 455 25.57 6.13 40.57
CA ILE A 455 24.64 7.26 40.42
C ILE A 455 23.47 6.92 39.48
N GLY A 456 23.70 6.14 38.42
CA GLY A 456 22.64 5.66 37.53
C GLY A 456 21.59 4.82 38.22
N PHE A 457 22.01 3.99 39.19
CA PHE A 457 21.08 3.22 40.03
C PHE A 457 20.24 4.15 40.93
N LEU A 458 20.83 5.16 41.58
CA LEU A 458 20.11 6.12 42.40
C LEU A 458 19.14 6.98 41.57
N VAL A 459 19.51 7.40 40.36
CA VAL A 459 18.60 8.06 39.41
C VAL A 459 17.41 7.14 39.12
N GLY A 460 17.65 5.86 38.79
CA GLY A 460 16.58 4.90 38.52
C GLY A 460 15.63 4.71 39.71
N GLN A 461 16.14 4.64 40.95
CA GLN A 461 15.30 4.52 42.15
C GLN A 461 14.49 5.81 42.41
N THR A 462 15.07 6.98 42.22
CA THR A 462 14.36 8.27 42.30
C THR A 462 13.25 8.36 41.28
N MET A 463 13.55 8.03 40.01
CA MET A 463 12.55 7.97 38.94
C MET A 463 11.40 7.03 39.25
N LYS A 464 11.70 5.85 39.85
CA LYS A 464 10.68 4.89 40.26
C LYS A 464 9.81 5.44 41.40
N ALA A 465 10.42 6.06 42.41
CA ALA A 465 9.70 6.69 43.53
C ALA A 465 8.78 7.84 43.05
N MET A 466 9.23 8.58 42.07
CA MET A 466 8.48 9.68 41.43
C MET A 466 7.52 9.18 40.33
N LYS A 467 7.34 7.86 40.19
CA LYS A 467 6.48 7.23 39.18
C LYS A 467 6.79 7.70 37.75
N GLY A 468 8.07 7.88 37.43
CA GLY A 468 8.52 8.35 36.11
C GLY A 468 8.28 9.82 35.80
N LYS A 469 7.72 10.61 36.73
CA LYS A 469 7.30 12.02 36.48
C LYS A 469 8.41 13.07 36.72
N ALA A 470 9.60 12.65 37.12
CA ALA A 470 10.73 13.55 37.34
C ALA A 470 11.56 13.75 36.05
N ASP A 471 12.24 14.91 35.92
CA ASP A 471 13.25 15.10 34.88
C ASP A 471 14.54 14.37 35.29
N PRO A 472 15.00 13.34 34.53
CA PRO A 472 16.21 12.58 34.87
C PRO A 472 17.47 13.44 34.96
N GLY A 473 17.56 14.50 34.15
CA GLY A 473 18.68 15.44 34.15
C GLY A 473 18.71 16.24 35.46
N MET A 474 17.56 16.73 35.94
CA MET A 474 17.42 17.44 37.20
C MET A 474 17.69 16.53 38.40
N VAL A 475 17.17 15.29 38.36
CA VAL A 475 17.46 14.29 39.40
C VAL A 475 18.97 13.98 39.47
N ASN A 476 19.63 13.82 38.32
CA ASN A 476 21.08 13.56 38.27
C ASN A 476 21.89 14.74 38.82
N ARG A 477 21.47 15.98 38.50
CA ARG A 477 22.09 17.19 39.06
C ARG A 477 21.95 17.24 40.57
N LEU A 478 20.73 17.07 41.09
CA LEU A 478 20.47 17.07 42.53
C LEU A 478 21.22 15.97 43.29
N LEU A 479 21.30 14.75 42.69
CA LEU A 479 22.10 13.65 43.24
C LEU A 479 23.58 14.03 43.33
N LYS A 480 24.14 14.66 42.31
CA LYS A 480 25.55 15.13 42.31
C LYS A 480 25.82 16.26 43.29
N GLU A 481 24.83 17.10 43.59
CA GLU A 481 24.93 18.17 44.57
C GLU A 481 24.84 17.67 46.01
N LEU A 482 24.12 16.58 46.24
CA LEU A 482 23.86 16.03 47.59
C LEU A 482 24.77 14.86 47.99
N LEU A 483 25.50 14.23 47.05
CA LEU A 483 26.46 13.14 47.25
C LEU A 483 27.89 13.60 47.37
#